data_fe1e354498aa4baa63d80baf07da7acb
#
_entry.id   fe1e354498aa4baa63d80baf07da7acb
#
_cell.length_a   1.000
_cell.length_b   1.000
_cell.length_c   1.000
_cell.angle_alpha   90.00
_cell.angle_beta   90.00
_cell.angle_gamma   90.00
#
_symmetry.space_group_name_H-M   'P 1'
#
loop_
_entity.id
_entity.type
_entity.pdbx_description
1 polymer ?
#
loop_
_entity_poly.entity_id
_entity_poly.type
_entity_poly.pdbx_seq_one_letter_code
_entity_poly.pdbx_strand_id
1 'polypeptide(L)'
;VLFSAVGDPKFDNDPTAKVRPEQGLLAMRKKLGLFANIRPVETFDCLIHKSPLKDELVRGADFICIRELTGGMYFGEKYQDDDKAYDTNAYTRPEIERILRVAYEYAMRRRKHLTVVDKANVLASSRLWRQVAKEMAPQYPEVETDYMFVDNAAMRMIQDPRFFDVMVTENTFGDILTDEGSCITGSMGLLPSASTGEHTPVFEPIHGSWPQA
;
A
#
# COMPACT_ATOMS: atom_id res chain seq x y z
N VAL A 1 -9.66 -12.36 -11.53
CA VAL A 1 -8.56 -12.61 -12.48
C VAL A 1 -7.28 -12.86 -11.70
N LEU A 2 -6.52 -13.86 -12.09
CA LEU A 2 -5.16 -14.09 -11.61
C LEU A 2 -4.18 -13.47 -12.60
N PHE A 3 -3.27 -12.63 -12.11
CA PHE A 3 -2.28 -11.95 -12.91
C PHE A 3 -0.87 -12.33 -12.48
N SER A 4 0.10 -12.25 -13.39
CA SER A 4 1.50 -12.59 -13.11
C SER A 4 2.29 -11.34 -12.71
N ALA A 5 3.49 -11.56 -12.16
CA ALA A 5 4.43 -10.49 -11.87
C ALA A 5 4.84 -9.73 -13.15
N VAL A 6 5.01 -8.42 -13.03
CA VAL A 6 5.36 -7.51 -14.14
C VAL A 6 6.73 -6.89 -13.87
N GLY A 7 7.53 -6.75 -14.91
CA GLY A 7 8.85 -6.12 -14.88
C GLY A 7 9.82 -6.85 -15.83
N ASP A 8 10.82 -6.13 -16.34
CA ASP A 8 11.90 -6.72 -17.14
C ASP A 8 13.15 -5.82 -16.99
N PRO A 9 14.27 -6.31 -16.47
CA PRO A 9 15.50 -5.55 -16.21
C PRO A 9 16.05 -4.77 -17.42
N LYS A 10 15.74 -5.18 -18.64
CA LYS A 10 16.16 -4.45 -19.84
C LYS A 10 15.55 -3.04 -19.93
N PHE A 11 14.36 -2.83 -19.33
CA PHE A 11 13.70 -1.51 -19.29
C PHE A 11 14.15 -0.70 -18.08
N ASP A 12 14.49 -1.35 -16.96
CA ASP A 12 14.94 -0.66 -15.75
C ASP A 12 16.29 0.02 -15.95
N ASN A 13 17.16 -0.58 -16.75
CA ASN A 13 18.49 -0.07 -17.05
C ASN A 13 18.52 0.93 -18.23
N ASP A 14 17.38 1.18 -18.89
CA ASP A 14 17.28 2.15 -19.98
C ASP A 14 16.39 3.33 -19.57
N PRO A 15 16.98 4.48 -19.13
CA PRO A 15 16.22 5.66 -18.76
C PRO A 15 15.47 6.29 -19.95
N THR A 16 15.84 5.94 -21.18
CA THR A 16 15.23 6.45 -22.42
C THR A 16 14.08 5.59 -22.94
N ALA A 17 13.80 4.45 -22.31
CA ALA A 17 12.74 3.54 -22.71
C ALA A 17 11.37 4.23 -22.74
N LYS A 18 10.76 4.30 -23.92
CA LYS A 18 9.44 4.94 -24.13
C LYS A 18 8.27 4.10 -23.64
N VAL A 19 8.46 2.79 -23.53
CA VAL A 19 7.44 1.83 -23.09
C VAL A 19 8.01 1.01 -21.94
N ARG A 20 7.25 0.92 -20.85
CA ARG A 20 7.60 0.13 -19.67
C ARG A 20 6.50 -0.86 -19.36
N PRO A 21 6.81 -2.07 -18.88
CA PRO A 21 5.82 -3.10 -18.52
C PRO A 21 4.77 -2.57 -17.54
N GLU A 22 5.18 -1.74 -16.57
CA GLU A 22 4.34 -1.16 -15.53
C GLU A 22 3.22 -0.27 -16.08
N GLN A 23 3.42 0.34 -17.25
CA GLN A 23 2.38 1.17 -17.90
C GLN A 23 1.14 0.35 -18.25
N GLY A 24 1.32 -0.91 -18.69
CA GLY A 24 0.22 -1.83 -18.98
C GLY A 24 -0.56 -2.19 -17.70
N LEU A 25 0.14 -2.45 -16.61
CA LEU A 25 -0.45 -2.74 -15.30
C LEU A 25 -1.26 -1.55 -14.78
N LEU A 26 -0.69 -0.35 -14.80
CA LEU A 26 -1.37 0.88 -14.37
C LEU A 26 -2.62 1.18 -15.23
N ALA A 27 -2.51 1.00 -16.54
CA ALA A 27 -3.64 1.17 -17.45
C ALA A 27 -4.77 0.17 -17.17
N MET A 28 -4.42 -1.09 -16.88
CA MET A 28 -5.38 -2.13 -16.49
C MET A 28 -6.09 -1.77 -15.18
N ARG A 29 -5.36 -1.40 -14.15
CA ARG A 29 -5.91 -0.99 -12.84
C ARG A 29 -6.91 0.15 -12.99
N LYS A 30 -6.54 1.18 -13.76
CA LYS A 30 -7.41 2.32 -14.06
C LYS A 30 -8.66 1.92 -14.84
N LYS A 31 -8.50 1.11 -15.91
CA LYS A 31 -9.61 0.68 -16.76
C LYS A 31 -10.62 -0.21 -16.04
N LEU A 32 -10.16 -1.03 -15.10
CA LEU A 32 -11.01 -1.91 -14.28
C LEU A 32 -11.52 -1.22 -13.00
N GLY A 33 -11.12 0.02 -12.72
CA GLY A 33 -11.52 0.75 -11.51
C GLY A 33 -11.04 0.10 -10.22
N LEU A 34 -9.85 -0.50 -10.23
CA LEU A 34 -9.26 -1.22 -9.10
C LEU A 34 -8.60 -0.23 -8.14
N PHE A 35 -9.37 0.40 -7.28
CA PHE A 35 -8.89 1.48 -6.42
C PHE A 35 -8.34 1.02 -5.07
N ALA A 36 -8.71 -0.17 -4.59
CA ALA A 36 -8.26 -0.70 -3.31
C ALA A 36 -7.35 -1.90 -3.52
N ASN A 37 -6.11 -1.79 -3.03
CA ASN A 37 -5.17 -2.89 -3.01
C ASN A 37 -5.01 -3.38 -1.56
N ILE A 38 -5.33 -4.65 -1.34
CA ILE A 38 -5.33 -5.30 -0.04
C ILE A 38 -4.11 -6.20 0.04
N ARG A 39 -3.24 -5.91 1.00
CA ARG A 39 -1.97 -6.61 1.23
C ARG A 39 -1.88 -7.07 2.69
N PRO A 40 -2.24 -8.31 3.00
CA PRO A 40 -2.04 -8.86 4.34
C PRO A 40 -0.56 -9.16 4.59
N VAL A 41 -0.12 -8.89 5.82
CA VAL A 41 1.21 -9.22 6.33
C VAL A 41 1.01 -10.11 7.55
N GLU A 42 1.37 -11.38 7.43
CA GLU A 42 1.19 -12.37 8.49
C GLU A 42 2.45 -13.20 8.65
N THR A 43 2.87 -13.44 9.90
CA THR A 43 4.00 -14.31 10.22
C THR A 43 3.51 -15.68 10.65
N PHE A 44 4.14 -16.72 10.10
CA PHE A 44 3.84 -18.11 10.42
C PHE A 44 4.93 -18.71 11.32
N ASP A 45 4.57 -19.32 12.43
CA ASP A 45 5.53 -19.89 13.39
C ASP A 45 6.55 -20.83 12.75
N CYS A 46 6.15 -21.62 11.78
CA CYS A 46 7.04 -22.54 11.04
C CYS A 46 8.07 -21.82 10.15
N LEU A 47 7.82 -20.55 9.78
CA LEU A 47 8.66 -19.75 8.89
C LEU A 47 9.35 -18.57 9.60
N ILE A 48 9.11 -18.37 10.87
CA ILE A 48 9.59 -17.18 11.62
C ILE A 48 11.11 -17.03 11.56
N HIS A 49 11.84 -18.13 11.47
CA HIS A 49 13.30 -18.18 11.33
C HIS A 49 13.80 -17.61 9.98
N LYS A 50 12.91 -17.33 9.03
CA LYS A 50 13.23 -16.69 7.75
C LYS A 50 13.24 -15.16 7.85
N SER A 51 12.58 -14.61 8.85
CA SER A 51 12.62 -13.17 9.10
C SER A 51 14.04 -12.71 9.44
N PRO A 52 14.50 -11.56 8.93
CA PRO A 52 15.77 -10.96 9.34
C PRO A 52 15.70 -10.30 10.71
N LEU A 53 14.50 -10.16 11.27
CA LEU A 53 14.24 -9.59 12.58
C LEU A 53 14.24 -10.68 13.65
N LYS A 54 14.38 -10.28 14.91
CA LYS A 54 14.30 -11.22 16.04
C LYS A 54 12.90 -11.82 16.16
N ASP A 55 12.83 -13.11 16.46
CA ASP A 55 11.58 -13.87 16.61
C ASP A 55 10.58 -13.18 17.53
N GLU A 56 11.04 -12.65 18.68
CA GLU A 56 10.17 -12.00 19.65
C GLU A 56 9.49 -10.73 19.14
N LEU A 57 10.05 -10.07 18.11
CA LEU A 57 9.47 -8.88 17.50
C LEU A 57 8.38 -9.23 16.50
N VAL A 58 8.60 -10.26 15.69
CA VAL A 58 7.76 -10.58 14.55
C VAL A 58 6.71 -11.66 14.83
N ARG A 59 6.90 -12.47 15.87
CA ARG A 59 5.96 -13.54 16.24
C ARG A 59 4.56 -12.98 16.49
N GLY A 60 3.56 -13.52 15.77
CA GLY A 60 2.17 -13.10 15.88
C GLY A 60 1.87 -11.75 15.22
N ALA A 61 2.76 -11.26 14.34
CA ALA A 61 2.40 -10.14 13.47
C ALA A 61 1.33 -10.58 12.48
N ASP A 62 0.20 -9.87 12.48
CA ASP A 62 -0.96 -10.10 11.61
C ASP A 62 -1.65 -8.76 11.40
N PHE A 63 -1.40 -8.10 10.27
CA PHE A 63 -2.08 -6.86 9.90
C PHE A 63 -2.35 -6.81 8.39
N ILE A 64 -3.23 -5.90 7.99
CA ILE A 64 -3.55 -5.67 6.57
C ILE A 64 -3.21 -4.24 6.23
N CYS A 65 -2.45 -4.05 5.16
CA CYS A 65 -2.28 -2.74 4.53
C CYS A 65 -3.28 -2.58 3.39
N ILE A 66 -4.10 -1.52 3.46
CA ILE A 66 -5.02 -1.09 2.42
C ILE A 66 -4.42 0.13 1.73
N ARG A 67 -3.96 -0.09 0.50
CA ARG A 67 -3.32 0.91 -0.35
C ARG A 67 -4.35 1.46 -1.35
N GLU A 68 -4.54 2.77 -1.41
CA GLU A 68 -5.22 3.40 -2.54
C GLU A 68 -4.36 3.18 -3.80
N LEU A 69 -4.97 2.73 -4.90
CA LEU A 69 -4.22 2.16 -6.03
C LEU A 69 -4.29 2.99 -7.31
N THR A 70 -5.17 3.98 -7.41
CA THR A 70 -5.48 4.68 -8.68
C THR A 70 -5.27 6.19 -8.64
N GLY A 71 -4.79 6.72 -7.53
CA GLY A 71 -4.43 8.12 -7.34
C GLY A 71 -2.94 8.34 -7.08
N GLY A 72 -2.62 9.55 -6.63
CA GLY A 72 -1.29 9.95 -6.22
C GLY A 72 -0.32 10.17 -7.38
N MET A 73 0.97 10.17 -7.07
CA MET A 73 2.02 10.53 -8.04
C MET A 73 2.19 9.51 -9.17
N TYR A 74 1.72 8.28 -9.02
CA TYR A 74 1.79 7.27 -10.09
C TYR A 74 0.81 7.58 -11.23
N PHE A 75 -0.28 8.30 -10.94
CA PHE A 75 -1.33 8.66 -11.89
C PHE A 75 -1.47 10.17 -12.13
N GLY A 76 -0.77 10.98 -11.38
CA GLY A 76 -0.76 12.43 -11.49
C GLY A 76 -0.08 12.95 -12.76
N GLU A 77 -0.17 14.25 -12.96
CA GLU A 77 0.54 14.94 -14.04
C GLU A 77 2.04 14.74 -13.86
N LYS A 78 2.72 14.46 -14.97
CA LYS A 78 4.16 14.23 -15.01
C LYS A 78 4.79 15.17 -16.03
N TYR A 79 5.98 15.65 -15.69
CA TYR A 79 6.79 16.44 -16.60
C TYR A 79 8.26 16.10 -16.43
N GLN A 80 9.00 16.07 -17.53
CA GLN A 80 10.45 15.91 -17.53
C GLN A 80 11.04 16.59 -18.77
N ASP A 81 12.09 17.37 -18.55
CA ASP A 81 13.03 17.84 -19.56
C ASP A 81 14.48 17.61 -19.06
N ASP A 82 15.47 18.25 -19.69
CA ASP A 82 16.89 18.07 -19.33
C ASP A 82 17.26 18.73 -17.98
N ASP A 83 16.48 19.70 -17.51
CA ASP A 83 16.78 20.52 -16.32
C ASP A 83 15.80 20.28 -15.17
N LYS A 84 14.58 19.80 -15.45
CA LYS A 84 13.51 19.70 -14.45
C LYS A 84 12.61 18.49 -14.68
N ALA A 85 12.24 17.84 -13.58
CA ALA A 85 11.20 16.82 -13.59
C ALA A 85 10.29 16.97 -12.37
N TYR A 86 8.99 16.61 -12.51
CA TYR A 86 8.05 16.50 -11.39
C TYR A 86 6.96 15.47 -11.66
N ASP A 87 6.47 14.90 -10.56
CA ASP A 87 5.27 14.06 -10.50
C ASP A 87 4.28 14.66 -9.51
N THR A 88 3.03 14.86 -9.92
CA THR A 88 2.00 15.46 -9.08
C THR A 88 1.34 14.42 -8.17
N ASN A 89 1.46 14.60 -6.85
CA ASN A 89 0.75 13.78 -5.87
C ASN A 89 -0.61 14.41 -5.54
N ALA A 90 -1.64 14.04 -6.28
CA ALA A 90 -2.99 14.59 -6.13
C ALA A 90 -4.02 13.52 -5.73
N TYR A 91 -4.91 13.91 -4.82
CA TYR A 91 -6.06 13.12 -4.39
C TYR A 91 -7.30 13.99 -4.28
N THR A 92 -8.43 13.48 -4.71
CA THR A 92 -9.74 14.08 -4.51
C THR A 92 -10.42 13.50 -3.27
N ARG A 93 -11.35 14.23 -2.67
CA ARG A 93 -12.13 13.76 -1.52
C ARG A 93 -12.84 12.42 -1.79
N PRO A 94 -13.54 12.19 -2.92
CA PRO A 94 -14.18 10.90 -3.21
C PRO A 94 -13.20 9.72 -3.27
N GLU A 95 -11.99 9.93 -3.78
CA GLU A 95 -10.95 8.89 -3.80
C GLU A 95 -10.53 8.49 -2.39
N ILE A 96 -10.38 9.47 -1.50
CA ILE A 96 -10.02 9.23 -0.11
C ILE A 96 -11.17 8.56 0.63
N GLU A 97 -12.41 9.04 0.48
CA GLU A 97 -13.59 8.48 1.15
C GLU A 97 -13.81 7.01 0.79
N ARG A 98 -13.69 6.65 -0.50
CA ARG A 98 -13.92 5.26 -0.94
C ARG A 98 -12.91 4.29 -0.34
N ILE A 99 -11.63 4.66 -0.28
CA ILE A 99 -10.61 3.77 0.28
C ILE A 99 -10.69 3.69 1.81
N LEU A 100 -11.00 4.78 2.49
CA LEU A 100 -11.23 4.79 3.94
C LEU A 100 -12.43 3.91 4.31
N ARG A 101 -13.50 3.93 3.52
CA ARG A 101 -14.66 3.03 3.74
C ARG A 101 -14.25 1.57 3.71
N VAL A 102 -13.46 1.16 2.71
CA VAL A 102 -12.91 -0.19 2.63
C VAL A 102 -12.10 -0.52 3.88
N ALA A 103 -11.23 0.42 4.32
CA ALA A 103 -10.38 0.21 5.50
C ALA A 103 -11.20 0.06 6.80
N TYR A 104 -12.22 0.87 6.99
CA TYR A 104 -13.14 0.74 8.14
C TYR A 104 -13.90 -0.57 8.11
N GLU A 105 -14.39 -1.01 6.95
CA GLU A 105 -15.08 -2.30 6.80
C GLU A 105 -14.17 -3.49 7.14
N TYR A 106 -12.89 -3.42 6.77
CA TYR A 106 -11.90 -4.42 7.19
C TYR A 106 -11.64 -4.35 8.70
N ALA A 107 -11.44 -3.17 9.27
CA ALA A 107 -11.23 -3.00 10.71
C ALA A 107 -12.41 -3.55 11.53
N MET A 108 -13.63 -3.29 11.11
CA MET A 108 -14.86 -3.82 11.77
C MET A 108 -14.90 -5.35 11.84
N ARG A 109 -14.28 -6.04 10.88
CA ARG A 109 -14.22 -7.52 10.83
C ARG A 109 -12.98 -8.10 11.51
N ARG A 110 -12.05 -7.25 11.95
CA ARG A 110 -10.80 -7.63 12.63
C ARG A 110 -10.78 -7.11 14.07
N ARG A 111 -9.65 -6.60 14.52
CA ARG A 111 -9.46 -6.16 15.93
C ARG A 111 -9.98 -4.75 16.20
N LYS A 112 -10.68 -4.15 15.25
CA LYS A 112 -11.30 -2.82 15.36
C LYS A 112 -10.30 -1.69 15.61
N HIS A 113 -9.12 -1.79 15.04
CA HIS A 113 -8.10 -0.75 15.08
C HIS A 113 -7.67 -0.37 13.65
N LEU A 114 -7.77 0.93 13.33
CA LEU A 114 -7.40 1.50 12.04
C LEU A 114 -6.33 2.56 12.22
N THR A 115 -5.17 2.35 11.62
CA THR A 115 -4.10 3.35 11.53
C THR A 115 -4.11 4.03 10.15
N VAL A 116 -4.41 5.31 10.12
CA VAL A 116 -4.33 6.15 8.91
C VAL A 116 -2.91 6.67 8.78
N VAL A 117 -2.18 6.20 7.76
CA VAL A 117 -0.77 6.57 7.53
C VAL A 117 -0.67 7.64 6.47
N ASP A 118 -0.05 8.75 6.80
CA ASP A 118 0.07 9.93 5.95
C ASP A 118 1.39 10.71 6.18
N LYS A 119 1.55 11.85 5.53
CA LYS A 119 2.63 12.82 5.77
C LYS A 119 2.05 14.24 5.94
N ALA A 120 1.02 14.39 6.77
CA ALA A 120 0.25 15.62 6.91
C ALA A 120 1.06 16.82 7.45
N ASN A 121 2.18 16.57 8.13
CA ASN A 121 3.10 17.63 8.57
C ASN A 121 3.77 18.35 7.39
N VAL A 122 3.84 17.73 6.20
CA VAL A 122 4.51 18.27 5.01
C VAL A 122 3.54 18.43 3.84
N LEU A 123 2.80 17.37 3.47
CA LEU A 123 2.06 17.29 2.21
C LEU A 123 0.63 17.81 2.34
N ALA A 124 0.21 18.63 1.38
CA ALA A 124 -1.18 19.12 1.30
C ALA A 124 -2.18 17.97 1.03
N SER A 125 -1.84 17.03 0.15
CA SER A 125 -2.63 15.83 -0.11
C SER A 125 -2.86 15.02 1.17
N SER A 126 -1.84 14.79 1.98
CA SER A 126 -1.93 14.09 3.26
C SER A 126 -2.77 14.85 4.30
N ARG A 127 -2.75 16.19 4.28
CA ARG A 127 -3.65 16.97 5.15
C ARG A 127 -5.12 16.76 4.80
N LEU A 128 -5.45 16.70 3.51
CA LEU A 128 -6.81 16.36 3.08
C LEU A 128 -7.19 14.94 3.49
N TRP A 129 -6.29 13.96 3.33
CA TRP A 129 -6.49 12.59 3.78
C TRP A 129 -6.82 12.53 5.28
N ARG A 130 -6.03 13.18 6.12
CA ARG A 130 -6.25 13.21 7.57
C ARG A 130 -7.57 13.92 7.95
N GLN A 131 -7.90 15.00 7.24
CA GLN A 131 -9.16 15.70 7.45
C GLN A 131 -10.35 14.78 7.15
N VAL A 132 -10.38 14.16 5.98
CA VAL A 132 -11.46 13.25 5.58
C VAL A 132 -11.58 12.07 6.54
N ALA A 133 -10.45 11.48 6.95
CA ALA A 133 -10.45 10.39 7.91
C ALA A 133 -11.05 10.79 9.26
N LYS A 134 -10.73 11.99 9.76
CA LYS A 134 -11.33 12.53 11.00
C LYS A 134 -12.84 12.78 10.87
N GLU A 135 -13.31 13.20 9.71
CA GLU A 135 -14.74 13.41 9.43
C GLU A 135 -15.51 12.08 9.33
N MET A 136 -14.84 11.01 8.86
CA MET A 136 -15.44 9.68 8.73
C MET A 136 -15.40 8.85 10.02
N ALA A 137 -14.40 9.02 10.87
CA ALA A 137 -14.23 8.22 12.10
C ALA A 137 -15.47 8.14 12.99
N PRO A 138 -16.26 9.21 13.20
CA PRO A 138 -17.50 9.13 13.98
C PRO A 138 -18.58 8.22 13.42
N GLN A 139 -18.49 7.84 12.13
CA GLN A 139 -19.44 6.89 11.50
C GLN A 139 -19.11 5.43 11.87
N TYR A 140 -17.93 5.18 12.43
CA TYR A 140 -17.44 3.86 12.85
C TYR A 140 -17.00 3.87 14.33
N PRO A 141 -17.92 4.12 15.27
CA PRO A 141 -17.57 4.37 16.68
C PRO A 141 -16.96 3.16 17.39
N GLU A 142 -17.09 1.99 16.81
CA GLU A 142 -16.47 0.77 17.34
C GLU A 142 -15.01 0.60 16.92
N VAL A 143 -14.53 1.39 15.95
CA VAL A 143 -13.15 1.31 15.45
C VAL A 143 -12.32 2.40 16.11
N GLU A 144 -11.29 1.98 16.83
CA GLU A 144 -10.25 2.89 17.30
C GLU A 144 -9.45 3.38 16.09
N THR A 145 -9.45 4.70 15.86
CA THR A 145 -8.75 5.29 14.70
C THR A 145 -7.60 6.15 15.17
N ASP A 146 -6.40 5.80 14.79
CA ASP A 146 -5.20 6.61 15.01
C ASP A 146 -4.60 7.16 13.70
N TYR A 147 -3.66 8.09 13.84
CA TYR A 147 -3.05 8.82 12.71
C TYR A 147 -1.55 8.82 12.88
N MET A 148 -0.83 8.27 11.93
CA MET A 148 0.61 8.11 12.01
C MET A 148 1.30 8.70 10.77
N PHE A 149 2.42 9.40 10.96
CA PHE A 149 3.25 9.79 9.82
C PHE A 149 3.96 8.55 9.24
N VAL A 150 4.12 8.53 7.93
CA VAL A 150 4.66 7.38 7.21
C VAL A 150 6.04 6.95 7.70
N ASP A 151 6.91 7.89 8.03
CA ASP A 151 8.24 7.62 8.60
C ASP A 151 8.15 6.95 9.99
N ASN A 152 7.19 7.36 10.82
CA ASN A 152 6.92 6.72 12.10
C ASN A 152 6.30 5.34 11.91
N ALA A 153 5.40 5.17 10.92
CA ALA A 153 4.82 3.87 10.60
C ALA A 153 5.89 2.87 10.16
N ALA A 154 6.82 3.28 9.29
CA ALA A 154 7.97 2.45 8.87
C ALA A 154 8.81 2.00 10.08
N MET A 155 9.18 2.92 10.97
CA MET A 155 9.90 2.55 12.19
C MET A 155 9.09 1.60 13.08
N ARG A 156 7.79 1.86 13.27
CA ARG A 156 6.92 1.05 14.12
C ARG A 156 6.71 -0.35 13.57
N MET A 157 6.63 -0.52 12.25
CA MET A 157 6.53 -1.83 11.60
C MET A 157 7.71 -2.75 11.94
N ILE A 158 8.91 -2.20 12.06
CA ILE A 158 10.11 -2.96 12.43
C ILE A 158 10.19 -3.21 13.94
N GLN A 159 9.80 -2.22 14.76
CA GLN A 159 9.92 -2.29 16.21
C GLN A 159 8.82 -3.12 16.87
N ASP A 160 7.61 -3.04 16.36
CA ASP A 160 6.43 -3.71 16.92
C ASP A 160 5.32 -3.85 15.84
N PRO A 161 5.47 -4.80 14.90
CA PRO A 161 4.48 -4.99 13.82
C PRO A 161 3.10 -5.40 14.33
N ARG A 162 3.00 -5.97 15.55
CA ARG A 162 1.72 -6.36 16.18
C ARG A 162 0.85 -5.18 16.59
N PHE A 163 1.42 -3.97 16.62
CA PHE A 163 0.67 -2.74 16.86
C PHE A 163 -0.43 -2.56 15.81
N PHE A 164 -0.13 -2.86 14.55
CA PHE A 164 -1.06 -2.66 13.46
C PHE A 164 -2.09 -3.78 13.35
N ASP A 165 -3.35 -3.39 13.08
CA ASP A 165 -4.44 -4.31 12.69
C ASP A 165 -4.82 -4.04 11.23
N VAL A 166 -5.38 -2.88 10.94
CA VAL A 166 -5.59 -2.39 9.59
C VAL A 166 -4.86 -1.06 9.42
N MET A 167 -4.04 -0.98 8.40
CA MET A 167 -3.36 0.24 7.97
C MET A 167 -4.00 0.71 6.68
N VAL A 168 -4.26 2.01 6.53
CA VAL A 168 -4.68 2.60 5.26
C VAL A 168 -3.76 3.75 4.88
N THR A 169 -3.39 3.81 3.60
CA THR A 169 -2.48 4.83 3.12
C THR A 169 -2.64 5.10 1.62
N GLU A 170 -2.01 6.17 1.17
CA GLU A 170 -1.94 6.54 -0.24
C GLU A 170 -1.05 5.59 -1.04
N ASN A 171 -1.05 5.74 -2.36
CA ASN A 171 -0.46 4.82 -3.32
C ASN A 171 1.03 4.57 -3.08
N THR A 172 1.84 5.61 -3.06
CA THR A 172 3.31 5.49 -2.97
C THR A 172 3.75 4.97 -1.60
N PHE A 173 3.15 5.48 -0.52
CA PHE A 173 3.48 5.00 0.83
C PHE A 173 3.06 3.54 1.02
N GLY A 174 1.89 3.15 0.49
CA GLY A 174 1.44 1.77 0.55
C GLY A 174 2.33 0.81 -0.23
N ASP A 175 2.89 1.26 -1.34
CA ASP A 175 3.88 0.49 -2.11
C ASP A 175 5.12 0.17 -1.26
N ILE A 176 5.75 1.22 -0.73
CA ILE A 176 7.00 1.10 0.03
C ILE A 176 6.79 0.33 1.33
N LEU A 177 5.76 0.66 2.12
CA LEU A 177 5.51 0.02 3.41
C LEU A 177 5.17 -1.47 3.29
N THR A 178 4.50 -1.88 2.21
CA THR A 178 4.18 -3.30 2.04
C THR A 178 5.38 -4.12 1.59
N ASP A 179 6.31 -3.54 0.85
CA ASP A 179 7.58 -4.19 0.54
C ASP A 179 8.47 -4.32 1.80
N GLU A 180 8.48 -3.29 2.66
CA GLU A 180 9.06 -3.39 4.00
C GLU A 180 8.38 -4.48 4.84
N GLY A 181 7.05 -4.58 4.80
CA GLY A 181 6.27 -5.64 5.43
C GLY A 181 6.67 -7.05 4.99
N SER A 182 7.12 -7.21 3.75
CA SER A 182 7.64 -8.48 3.24
C SER A 182 8.88 -8.96 4.00
N CYS A 183 9.70 -8.05 4.46
CA CYS A 183 10.86 -8.37 5.28
C CYS A 183 10.45 -8.95 6.64
N ILE A 184 9.33 -8.51 7.21
CA ILE A 184 8.81 -9.04 8.48
C ILE A 184 8.46 -10.53 8.35
N THR A 185 7.83 -10.91 7.23
CA THR A 185 7.45 -12.32 6.97
C THR A 185 8.62 -13.19 6.53
N GLY A 186 9.74 -12.59 6.16
CA GLY A 186 10.94 -13.26 5.67
C GLY A 186 10.91 -13.68 4.22
N SER A 187 9.85 -13.36 3.46
CA SER A 187 9.79 -13.61 2.01
C SER A 187 8.69 -12.80 1.32
N MET A 188 9.04 -12.09 0.26
CA MET A 188 8.06 -11.43 -0.61
C MET A 188 7.05 -12.40 -1.23
N GLY A 189 7.43 -13.66 -1.46
CA GLY A 189 6.55 -14.69 -1.99
C GLY A 189 5.43 -15.13 -1.05
N LEU A 190 5.47 -14.74 0.22
CA LEU A 190 4.41 -15.03 1.21
C LEU A 190 3.33 -13.95 1.26
N LEU A 191 3.50 -12.84 0.55
CA LEU A 191 2.55 -11.74 0.57
C LEU A 191 1.64 -11.77 -0.67
N PRO A 192 0.36 -12.10 -0.50
CA PRO A 192 -0.62 -11.96 -1.58
C PRO A 192 -1.02 -10.50 -1.77
N SER A 193 -1.47 -10.17 -2.97
CA SER A 193 -2.02 -8.87 -3.32
C SER A 193 -3.36 -9.05 -4.03
N ALA A 194 -4.39 -8.40 -3.50
CA ALA A 194 -5.70 -8.35 -4.11
C ALA A 194 -6.04 -6.89 -4.46
N SER A 195 -6.19 -6.62 -5.75
CA SER A 195 -6.64 -5.33 -6.25
C SER A 195 -8.14 -5.40 -6.52
N THR A 196 -8.93 -4.61 -5.81
CA THR A 196 -10.39 -4.63 -5.85
C THR A 196 -10.98 -3.27 -6.18
N GLY A 197 -12.20 -3.26 -6.67
CA GLY A 197 -12.97 -2.07 -7.01
C GLY A 197 -14.43 -2.43 -7.21
N GLU A 198 -15.12 -1.71 -8.09
CA GLU A 198 -16.54 -1.94 -8.37
C GLU A 198 -16.80 -3.20 -9.22
N HIS A 199 -15.77 -3.71 -9.88
CA HIS A 199 -15.87 -4.81 -10.84
C HIS A 199 -14.99 -6.00 -10.43
N THR A 200 -14.55 -6.76 -11.44
CA THR A 200 -13.75 -7.98 -11.27
C THR A 200 -12.42 -7.72 -10.56
N PRO A 201 -12.17 -8.35 -9.41
CA PRO A 201 -10.89 -8.20 -8.71
C PRO A 201 -9.75 -8.89 -9.47
N VAL A 202 -8.53 -8.38 -9.23
CA VAL A 202 -7.29 -8.95 -9.74
C VAL A 202 -6.41 -9.40 -8.58
N PHE A 203 -5.90 -10.61 -8.65
CA PHE A 203 -4.96 -11.18 -7.68
C PHE A 203 -3.61 -11.34 -8.34
N GLU A 204 -2.57 -10.86 -7.71
CA GLU A 204 -1.20 -10.86 -8.22
C GLU A 204 -0.19 -11.00 -7.07
N PRO A 205 1.04 -11.48 -7.31
CA PRO A 205 2.11 -11.35 -6.33
C PRO A 205 2.45 -9.87 -6.12
N ILE A 206 2.93 -9.49 -4.94
CA ILE A 206 3.31 -8.09 -4.68
C ILE A 206 4.59 -7.69 -5.41
N HIS A 207 5.49 -8.65 -5.67
CA HIS A 207 6.78 -8.39 -6.27
C HIS A 207 6.72 -8.29 -7.81
N GLY A 208 7.66 -7.55 -8.39
CA GLY A 208 7.92 -7.56 -9.81
C GLY A 208 8.44 -8.90 -10.33
N SER A 209 8.64 -9.03 -11.63
CA SER A 209 9.30 -10.22 -12.18
C SER A 209 10.76 -10.27 -11.73
N TRP A 210 11.24 -11.47 -11.35
CA TRP A 210 12.62 -11.69 -10.94
C TRP A 210 13.25 -12.76 -11.84
N PRO A 211 13.82 -12.37 -13.00
CA PRO A 211 14.34 -13.33 -13.99
C PRO A 211 15.56 -14.12 -13.53
N GLN A 212 16.15 -13.77 -12.39
CA GLN A 212 17.39 -14.38 -11.87
C GLN A 212 17.16 -15.22 -10.61
N ALA A 213 15.90 -15.44 -10.19
CA ALA A 213 15.58 -16.26 -9.03
C ALA A 213 15.42 -17.73 -9.42
#